data_e4fadabbf8cd0c74320aeed23c3ef343
#
_entry.id   e4fadabbf8cd0c74320aeed23c3ef343
#
_cell.length_a   1.000
_cell.length_b   1.000
_cell.length_c   1.000
_cell.angle_alpha   90.00
_cell.angle_beta   90.00
_cell.angle_gamma   90.00
#
_symmetry.space_group_name_H-M   'P 1'
#
loop_
_entity.id
_entity.type
_entity.pdbx_description
1 polymer ?
#
loop_
_entity_poly.entity_id
_entity_poly.type
_entity_poly.pdbx_seq_one_letter_code
_entity_poly.pdbx_strand_id
1 'polypeptide(L)'
;MFSPITAADNIKDEFIGYISTLFHISDKDYAAQFAAALREEGAIAKGPYLDVSDSYKTGKSLAQMIEEGEASSLFHSLEGDIPDGEKEIQINRGLYLHQERALRKTNKGKNLIVTTGTGSGKTECFIIPIINHLLREAEEGTLSSGVRAILIYPMNALANDQMKRLRNLLKSYPEITFGVYNSSTKQNEQDGIAEYGKVYKDANGRPLKPLKNEIVSRDQMQKTPPHILVTN
;
A
#
# COMPACT_ATOMS: atom_id res chain seq x y z
N MET A 1 1.40 17.43 -23.22
CA MET A 1 0.35 17.46 -22.16
C MET A 1 -0.51 16.21 -22.36
N PHE A 2 -0.77 15.44 -21.33
CA PHE A 2 -1.61 14.23 -21.41
C PHE A 2 -3.08 14.65 -21.66
N SER A 3 -3.69 14.10 -22.72
CA SER A 3 -5.12 14.31 -23.02
C SER A 3 -5.89 13.03 -22.70
N PRO A 4 -6.76 13.02 -21.68
CA PRO A 4 -7.56 11.85 -21.35
C PRO A 4 -8.49 11.40 -22.49
N ILE A 5 -9.00 12.34 -23.28
CA ILE A 5 -9.88 12.06 -24.44
C ILE A 5 -9.09 11.30 -25.50
N THR A 6 -7.93 11.83 -25.91
CA THR A 6 -7.06 11.16 -26.89
C THR A 6 -6.60 9.79 -26.40
N ALA A 7 -6.32 9.64 -25.10
CA ALA A 7 -5.96 8.36 -24.51
C ALA A 7 -7.11 7.34 -24.58
N ALA A 8 -8.35 7.78 -24.32
CA ALA A 8 -9.53 6.93 -24.43
C ALA A 8 -9.79 6.48 -25.88
N ASP A 9 -9.61 7.37 -26.86
CA ASP A 9 -9.73 7.04 -28.28
C ASP A 9 -8.66 6.04 -28.71
N ASN A 10 -7.40 6.23 -28.31
CA ASN A 10 -6.32 5.29 -28.59
C ASN A 10 -6.59 3.90 -27.99
N ILE A 11 -7.06 3.83 -26.74
CA ILE A 11 -7.42 2.55 -26.07
C ILE A 11 -8.54 1.86 -26.85
N LYS A 12 -9.55 2.62 -27.29
CA LYS A 12 -10.66 2.08 -28.10
C LYS A 12 -10.15 1.52 -29.42
N ASP A 13 -9.28 2.23 -30.12
CA ASP A 13 -8.73 1.80 -31.42
C ASP A 13 -7.85 0.55 -31.26
N GLU A 14 -7.00 0.50 -30.25
CA GLU A 14 -6.17 -0.68 -29.96
C GLU A 14 -7.03 -1.91 -29.58
N PHE A 15 -8.09 -1.70 -28.81
CA PHE A 15 -9.02 -2.77 -28.46
C PHE A 15 -9.78 -3.30 -29.68
N ILE A 16 -10.22 -2.42 -30.60
CA ILE A 16 -10.81 -2.82 -31.89
C ILE A 16 -9.82 -3.63 -32.72
N GLY A 17 -8.56 -3.18 -32.79
CA GLY A 17 -7.49 -3.92 -33.46
C GLY A 17 -7.30 -5.32 -32.87
N TYR A 18 -7.27 -5.44 -31.54
CA TYR A 18 -7.19 -6.72 -30.84
C TYR A 18 -8.38 -7.64 -31.16
N ILE A 19 -9.62 -7.16 -31.08
CA ILE A 19 -10.83 -7.93 -31.41
C ILE A 19 -10.81 -8.38 -32.88
N SER A 20 -10.43 -7.50 -33.81
CA SER A 20 -10.32 -7.82 -35.24
C SER A 20 -9.28 -8.90 -35.52
N THR A 21 -8.22 -8.97 -34.70
CA THR A 21 -7.19 -10.01 -34.81
C THR A 21 -7.68 -11.34 -34.21
N LEU A 22 -8.40 -11.27 -33.09
CA LEU A 22 -8.94 -12.46 -32.40
C LEU A 22 -10.00 -13.18 -33.25
N PHE A 23 -10.88 -12.39 -33.89
CA PHE A 23 -11.92 -12.89 -34.79
C PHE A 23 -11.47 -12.67 -36.23
N HIS A 24 -10.52 -13.50 -36.70
CA HIS A 24 -9.99 -13.41 -38.06
C HIS A 24 -11.08 -13.73 -39.10
N ILE A 25 -11.48 -12.70 -39.88
CA ILE A 25 -12.43 -12.81 -40.99
C ILE A 25 -11.63 -12.80 -42.28
N SER A 26 -11.67 -13.90 -43.03
CA SER A 26 -10.90 -14.08 -44.27
C SER A 26 -11.40 -13.21 -45.42
N ASP A 27 -12.71 -12.96 -45.47
CA ASP A 27 -13.32 -12.08 -46.48
C ASP A 27 -13.09 -10.61 -46.11
N LYS A 28 -12.50 -9.84 -47.03
CA LYS A 28 -12.10 -8.45 -46.83
C LYS A 28 -13.29 -7.51 -46.60
N ASP A 29 -14.39 -7.75 -47.30
CA ASP A 29 -15.58 -6.87 -47.21
C ASP A 29 -16.30 -7.09 -45.87
N TYR A 30 -16.42 -8.34 -45.44
CA TYR A 30 -16.96 -8.63 -44.12
C TYR A 30 -16.03 -8.19 -43.00
N ALA A 31 -14.71 -8.28 -43.16
CA ALA A 31 -13.75 -7.77 -42.16
C ALA A 31 -13.85 -6.25 -42.01
N ALA A 32 -14.02 -5.52 -43.14
CA ALA A 32 -14.20 -4.07 -43.11
C ALA A 32 -15.53 -3.66 -42.44
N GLN A 33 -16.64 -4.36 -42.75
CA GLN A 33 -17.95 -4.13 -42.11
C GLN A 33 -17.91 -4.45 -40.61
N PHE A 34 -17.24 -5.53 -40.21
CA PHE A 34 -17.05 -5.87 -38.80
C PHE A 34 -16.29 -4.79 -38.06
N ALA A 35 -15.15 -4.34 -38.59
CA ALA A 35 -14.37 -3.27 -37.97
C ALA A 35 -15.16 -1.93 -37.94
N ALA A 36 -15.98 -1.64 -38.92
CA ALA A 36 -16.86 -0.46 -38.92
C ALA A 36 -17.94 -0.57 -37.83
N ALA A 37 -18.60 -1.73 -37.70
CA ALA A 37 -19.60 -1.97 -36.67
C ALA A 37 -19.02 -1.86 -35.25
N LEU A 38 -17.78 -2.30 -35.03
CA LEU A 38 -17.10 -2.13 -33.75
C LEU A 38 -16.78 -0.66 -33.40
N ARG A 39 -16.70 0.21 -34.44
CA ARG A 39 -16.46 1.67 -34.27
C ARG A 39 -17.75 2.46 -34.02
N GLU A 40 -18.91 1.88 -34.21
CA GLU A 40 -20.15 2.57 -33.91
C GLU A 40 -20.22 3.00 -32.44
N GLU A 41 -20.88 4.13 -32.20
CA GLU A 41 -21.02 4.66 -30.83
C GLU A 41 -21.76 3.67 -29.93
N GLY A 42 -21.13 3.29 -28.84
CA GLY A 42 -21.68 2.38 -27.84
C GLY A 42 -21.56 0.88 -28.18
N ALA A 43 -20.94 0.50 -29.31
CA ALA A 43 -20.70 -0.91 -29.66
C ALA A 43 -19.70 -1.57 -28.69
N ILE A 44 -18.59 -0.92 -28.41
CA ILE A 44 -17.54 -1.41 -27.50
C ILE A 44 -17.45 -0.58 -26.22
N ALA A 45 -17.53 0.76 -26.33
CA ALA A 45 -17.40 1.69 -25.24
C ALA A 45 -18.36 2.86 -25.37
N LYS A 46 -18.82 3.36 -24.22
CA LYS A 46 -19.58 4.61 -24.11
C LYS A 46 -18.70 5.65 -23.42
N GLY A 47 -18.77 6.89 -23.83
CA GLY A 47 -17.97 7.98 -23.30
C GLY A 47 -16.69 8.24 -24.10
N PRO A 48 -15.69 8.98 -23.55
CA PRO A 48 -15.41 9.12 -22.11
C PRO A 48 -16.41 10.04 -21.38
N TYR A 49 -16.66 9.71 -20.11
CA TYR A 49 -17.44 10.56 -19.21
C TYR A 49 -16.48 11.27 -18.26
N LEU A 50 -16.69 12.57 -18.07
CA LEU A 50 -15.99 13.33 -17.03
C LEU A 50 -16.81 13.25 -15.76
N ASP A 51 -16.23 12.67 -14.73
CA ASP A 51 -16.75 12.69 -13.35
C ASP A 51 -15.81 13.52 -12.50
N VAL A 52 -16.37 14.42 -11.69
CA VAL A 52 -15.63 15.30 -10.79
C VAL A 52 -16.01 14.94 -9.35
N SER A 53 -15.06 14.40 -8.61
CA SER A 53 -15.22 14.17 -7.17
C SER A 53 -14.62 15.34 -6.37
N ASP A 54 -15.31 15.73 -5.30
CA ASP A 54 -14.79 16.73 -4.36
C ASP A 54 -13.50 16.22 -3.72
N SER A 55 -12.59 17.14 -3.43
CA SER A 55 -11.38 16.82 -2.66
C SER A 55 -11.75 16.41 -1.24
N TYR A 56 -11.01 15.43 -0.69
CA TYR A 56 -11.21 15.02 0.70
C TYR A 56 -10.87 16.16 1.66
N LYS A 57 -11.75 16.37 2.65
CA LYS A 57 -11.53 17.37 3.71
C LYS A 57 -10.27 17.01 4.47
N THR A 58 -9.39 17.99 4.64
CA THR A 58 -8.19 17.89 5.46
C THR A 58 -8.49 18.27 6.91
N GLY A 59 -7.84 17.58 7.81
CA GLY A 59 -7.80 17.85 9.24
C GLY A 59 -6.41 18.30 9.70
N LYS A 60 -6.07 18.00 10.93
CA LYS A 60 -4.75 18.33 11.52
C LYS A 60 -3.64 17.48 10.88
N SER A 61 -2.41 18.02 10.92
CA SER A 61 -1.22 17.24 10.62
C SER A 61 -0.81 16.38 11.81
N LEU A 62 0.03 15.36 11.56
CA LEU A 62 0.61 14.59 12.67
C LEU A 62 1.44 15.48 13.60
N ALA A 63 2.16 16.48 13.07
CA ALA A 63 2.90 17.44 13.88
C ALA A 63 2.00 18.15 14.89
N GLN A 64 0.85 18.66 14.45
CA GLN A 64 -0.14 19.29 15.35
C GLN A 64 -0.71 18.29 16.36
N MET A 65 -0.94 17.04 15.96
CA MET A 65 -1.43 16.00 16.89
C MET A 65 -0.37 15.58 17.91
N ILE A 66 0.92 15.65 17.57
CA ILE A 66 2.03 15.45 18.50
C ILE A 66 2.06 16.59 19.54
N GLU A 67 1.97 17.84 19.11
CA GLU A 67 1.91 19.00 20.00
C GLU A 67 0.73 18.92 20.98
N GLU A 68 -0.39 18.35 20.56
CA GLU A 68 -1.58 18.14 21.40
C GLU A 68 -1.50 16.87 22.27
N GLY A 69 -0.43 16.08 22.18
CA GLY A 69 -0.26 14.81 22.91
C GLY A 69 -1.15 13.67 22.38
N GLU A 70 -1.77 13.83 21.22
CA GLU A 70 -2.62 12.81 20.59
C GLU A 70 -1.81 11.78 19.80
N ALA A 71 -0.59 12.13 19.35
CA ALA A 71 0.36 11.25 18.68
C ALA A 71 1.72 11.24 19.38
N SER A 72 2.48 10.15 19.21
CA SER A 72 3.82 9.99 19.78
C SER A 72 4.82 10.96 19.13
N SER A 73 5.71 11.54 19.93
CA SER A 73 6.80 12.38 19.46
C SER A 73 7.83 11.61 18.61
N LEU A 74 7.91 10.30 18.79
CA LEU A 74 8.82 9.42 18.05
C LEU A 74 8.45 9.27 16.56
N PHE A 75 7.31 9.79 16.10
CA PHE A 75 7.05 9.88 14.66
C PHE A 75 8.16 10.64 13.91
N HIS A 76 8.79 11.63 14.53
CA HIS A 76 9.95 12.34 13.95
C HIS A 76 11.14 11.41 13.65
N SER A 77 11.31 10.34 14.44
CA SER A 77 12.37 9.35 14.23
C SER A 77 12.14 8.45 13.01
N LEU A 78 10.90 8.37 12.51
CA LEU A 78 10.57 7.61 11.30
C LEU A 78 10.94 8.35 10.02
N GLU A 79 11.07 9.67 10.08
CA GLU A 79 11.35 10.46 8.87
C GLU A 79 12.74 10.19 8.28
N GLY A 80 13.76 9.95 9.13
CA GLY A 80 15.13 9.72 8.69
C GLY A 80 15.62 10.78 7.69
N ASP A 81 16.67 10.48 6.94
CA ASP A 81 17.21 11.33 5.86
C ASP A 81 16.54 11.11 4.51
N ILE A 82 15.21 10.90 4.50
CA ILE A 82 14.44 10.65 3.28
C ILE A 82 13.89 11.98 2.75
N PRO A 83 14.00 12.28 1.44
CA PRO A 83 13.35 13.45 0.85
C PRO A 83 11.84 13.46 1.09
N ASP A 84 11.26 14.63 1.36
CA ASP A 84 9.84 14.76 1.74
C ASP A 84 8.87 14.11 0.74
N GLY A 85 9.18 14.14 -0.55
CA GLY A 85 8.35 13.51 -1.59
C GLY A 85 8.36 11.98 -1.60
N GLU A 86 9.32 11.34 -0.90
CA GLU A 86 9.51 9.89 -0.84
C GLU A 86 9.12 9.29 0.52
N LYS A 87 8.73 10.13 1.48
CA LYS A 87 8.31 9.67 2.81
C LYS A 87 6.93 8.99 2.75
N GLU A 88 6.83 7.82 3.34
CA GLU A 88 5.55 7.10 3.48
C GLU A 88 4.56 7.85 4.39
N ILE A 89 5.04 8.52 5.42
CA ILE A 89 4.27 9.38 6.30
C ILE A 89 4.94 10.75 6.34
N GLN A 90 4.20 11.78 5.96
CA GLN A 90 4.64 13.18 6.01
C GLN A 90 4.03 13.85 7.24
N ILE A 91 4.84 14.10 8.27
CA ILE A 91 4.35 14.60 9.57
C ILE A 91 3.69 15.97 9.45
N ASN A 92 4.22 16.84 8.59
CA ASN A 92 3.74 18.23 8.44
C ASN A 92 2.52 18.34 7.49
N ARG A 93 2.23 17.29 6.71
CA ARG A 93 1.09 17.30 5.82
C ARG A 93 -0.21 17.07 6.61
N GLY A 94 -1.23 17.90 6.38
CA GLY A 94 -2.57 17.67 6.93
C GLY A 94 -3.11 16.29 6.57
N LEU A 95 -3.50 15.53 7.57
CA LEU A 95 -4.21 14.27 7.37
C LEU A 95 -5.58 14.54 6.77
N TYR A 96 -6.10 13.61 6.00
CA TYR A 96 -7.53 13.68 5.69
C TYR A 96 -8.35 13.49 6.96
N LEU A 97 -9.51 14.16 7.03
CA LEU A 97 -10.34 14.17 8.24
C LEU A 97 -10.72 12.76 8.72
N HIS A 98 -10.87 11.80 7.82
CA HIS A 98 -11.13 10.40 8.18
C HIS A 98 -9.92 9.69 8.77
N GLN A 99 -8.69 10.05 8.37
CA GLN A 99 -7.44 9.56 8.95
C GLN A 99 -7.22 10.11 10.37
N GLU A 100 -7.41 11.43 10.55
CA GLU A 100 -7.38 12.07 11.88
C GLU A 100 -8.40 11.43 12.83
N ARG A 101 -9.65 11.26 12.37
CA ARG A 101 -10.71 10.61 13.15
C ARG A 101 -10.39 9.16 13.48
N ALA A 102 -9.70 8.44 12.58
CA ALA A 102 -9.28 7.08 12.81
C ALA A 102 -8.29 7.02 13.99
N LEU A 103 -7.24 7.85 13.98
CA LEU A 103 -6.27 7.91 15.07
C LEU A 103 -6.94 8.26 16.40
N ARG A 104 -7.81 9.29 16.43
CA ARG A 104 -8.52 9.69 17.68
C ARG A 104 -9.44 8.61 18.23
N LYS A 105 -10.11 7.85 17.34
CA LYS A 105 -11.01 6.77 17.78
C LYS A 105 -10.22 5.57 18.32
N THR A 106 -9.14 5.19 17.64
CA THR A 106 -8.29 4.07 18.08
C THR A 106 -7.57 4.41 19.38
N ASN A 107 -7.09 5.64 19.59
CA ASN A 107 -6.54 6.09 20.87
C ASN A 107 -7.53 5.97 22.03
N LYS A 108 -8.83 5.98 21.76
CA LYS A 108 -9.91 5.76 22.74
C LYS A 108 -10.36 4.30 22.84
N GLY A 109 -9.61 3.37 22.25
CA GLY A 109 -9.93 1.93 22.24
C GLY A 109 -11.22 1.59 21.48
N LYS A 110 -11.63 2.41 20.49
CA LYS A 110 -12.85 2.17 19.71
C LYS A 110 -12.54 1.36 18.45
N ASN A 111 -13.42 0.45 18.12
CA ASN A 111 -13.42 -0.23 16.82
C ASN A 111 -13.75 0.74 15.70
N LEU A 112 -13.18 0.51 14.51
CA LEU A 112 -13.28 1.39 13.38
C LEU A 112 -13.64 0.63 12.10
N ILE A 113 -14.61 1.15 11.36
CA ILE A 113 -14.90 0.77 9.98
C ILE A 113 -14.65 2.00 9.11
N VAL A 114 -13.81 1.87 8.08
CA VAL A 114 -13.47 2.96 7.16
C VAL A 114 -14.02 2.64 5.78
N THR A 115 -15.01 3.44 5.34
CA THR A 115 -15.61 3.33 4.01
C THR A 115 -15.43 4.66 3.29
N THR A 116 -14.50 4.70 2.35
CA THR A 116 -14.18 5.89 1.54
C THR A 116 -13.83 5.45 0.12
N GLY A 117 -13.86 6.35 -0.85
CA GLY A 117 -13.47 6.07 -2.24
C GLY A 117 -12.04 5.54 -2.39
N THR A 118 -11.72 4.99 -3.55
CA THR A 118 -10.33 4.61 -3.90
C THR A 118 -9.42 5.84 -3.91
N GLY A 119 -8.15 5.66 -3.55
CA GLY A 119 -7.19 6.77 -3.49
C GLY A 119 -7.34 7.73 -2.31
N SER A 120 -8.24 7.45 -1.36
CA SER A 120 -8.49 8.30 -0.19
C SER A 120 -7.50 8.12 0.96
N GLY A 121 -6.49 7.29 0.81
CA GLY A 121 -5.56 6.99 1.91
C GLY A 121 -6.19 6.18 3.05
N LYS A 122 -6.99 5.15 2.72
CA LYS A 122 -7.57 4.24 3.72
C LYS A 122 -6.50 3.50 4.54
N THR A 123 -5.37 3.20 3.95
CA THR A 123 -4.28 2.48 4.59
C THR A 123 -3.72 3.27 5.78
N GLU A 124 -3.61 4.57 5.66
CA GLU A 124 -3.16 5.45 6.75
C GLU A 124 -4.12 5.41 7.95
N CYS A 125 -5.41 5.12 7.73
CA CYS A 125 -6.39 5.01 8.83
C CYS A 125 -6.11 3.86 9.82
N PHE A 126 -5.30 2.87 9.42
CA PHE A 126 -4.87 1.80 10.34
C PHE A 126 -3.37 1.78 10.56
N ILE A 127 -2.54 2.11 9.57
CA ILE A 127 -1.08 2.14 9.74
C ILE A 127 -0.67 3.21 10.76
N ILE A 128 -1.18 4.45 10.65
CA ILE A 128 -0.83 5.52 11.59
C ILE A 128 -1.20 5.15 13.03
N PRO A 129 -2.42 4.67 13.34
CA PRO A 129 -2.74 4.20 14.69
C PRO A 129 -1.88 3.05 15.21
N ILE A 130 -1.56 2.06 14.37
CA ILE A 130 -0.70 0.95 14.74
C ILE A 130 0.69 1.45 15.12
N ILE A 131 1.29 2.27 14.26
CA ILE A 131 2.61 2.85 14.51
C ILE A 131 2.56 3.74 15.76
N ASN A 132 1.54 4.57 15.92
CA ASN A 132 1.39 5.41 17.11
C ASN A 132 1.36 4.59 18.40
N HIS A 133 0.64 3.48 18.41
CA HIS A 133 0.60 2.58 19.57
C HIS A 133 1.97 2.00 19.90
N LEU A 134 2.69 1.50 18.90
CA LEU A 134 4.02 0.92 19.08
C LEU A 134 5.06 1.97 19.50
N LEU A 135 5.00 3.18 18.94
CA LEU A 135 5.88 4.28 19.34
C LEU A 135 5.59 4.72 20.78
N ARG A 136 4.34 4.73 21.23
CA ARG A 136 4.01 5.01 22.64
C ARG A 136 4.52 3.93 23.57
N GLU A 137 4.39 2.63 23.24
CA GLU A 137 5.02 1.57 24.02
C GLU A 137 6.55 1.75 24.10
N ALA A 138 7.18 2.24 23.02
CA ALA A 138 8.61 2.54 23.01
C ALA A 138 8.96 3.74 23.90
N GLU A 139 8.19 4.83 23.86
CA GLU A 139 8.34 6.00 24.76
C GLU A 139 8.21 5.60 26.24
N GLU A 140 7.30 4.69 26.55
CA GLU A 140 7.06 4.17 27.90
C GLU A 140 8.07 3.09 28.33
N GLY A 141 8.95 2.64 27.42
CA GLY A 141 9.89 1.54 27.68
C GLY A 141 9.22 0.17 27.85
N THR A 142 8.00 0.01 27.35
CA THR A 142 7.18 -1.22 27.46
C THR A 142 7.17 -2.05 26.18
N LEU A 143 7.77 -1.55 25.10
CA LEU A 143 7.84 -2.25 23.82
C LEU A 143 8.66 -3.54 23.96
N SER A 144 8.00 -4.66 23.97
CA SER A 144 8.60 -5.99 24.06
C SER A 144 8.14 -6.87 22.91
N SER A 145 8.91 -7.92 22.59
CA SER A 145 8.52 -8.89 21.54
C SER A 145 7.11 -9.42 21.76
N GLY A 146 6.33 -9.46 20.69
CA GLY A 146 4.94 -9.93 20.72
C GLY A 146 4.06 -9.18 19.71
N VAL A 147 3.11 -9.89 19.13
CA VAL A 147 2.23 -9.30 18.11
C VAL A 147 1.28 -8.27 18.73
N ARG A 148 1.32 -7.04 18.22
CA ARG A 148 0.41 -5.94 18.57
C ARG A 148 -0.62 -5.67 17.49
N ALA A 149 -0.25 -5.98 16.22
CA ALA A 149 -1.15 -5.79 15.09
C ALA A 149 -1.06 -6.96 14.12
N ILE A 150 -2.22 -7.41 13.63
CA ILE A 150 -2.33 -8.39 12.55
C ILE A 150 -3.01 -7.70 11.37
N LEU A 151 -2.32 -7.66 10.23
CA LEU A 151 -2.85 -7.13 8.97
C LEU A 151 -3.24 -8.31 8.08
N ILE A 152 -4.54 -8.45 7.81
CA ILE A 152 -5.09 -9.56 7.02
C ILE A 152 -5.47 -9.04 5.63
N TYR A 153 -4.89 -9.65 4.59
CA TYR A 153 -5.17 -9.31 3.19
C TYR A 153 -5.69 -10.53 2.42
N PRO A 154 -6.65 -10.35 1.50
CA PRO A 154 -7.24 -11.48 0.77
C PRO A 154 -6.28 -12.11 -0.26
N MET A 155 -5.17 -11.45 -0.58
CA MET A 155 -4.21 -11.91 -1.60
C MET A 155 -2.77 -11.59 -1.20
N ASN A 156 -1.84 -12.49 -1.55
CA ASN A 156 -0.39 -12.30 -1.33
C ASN A 156 0.15 -11.02 -1.99
N ALA A 157 -0.36 -10.63 -3.16
CA ALA A 157 0.08 -9.41 -3.85
C ALA A 157 -0.14 -8.16 -3.00
N LEU A 158 -1.31 -8.03 -2.36
CA LEU A 158 -1.63 -6.92 -1.45
C LEU A 158 -0.77 -6.97 -0.18
N ALA A 159 -0.56 -8.16 0.39
CA ALA A 159 0.32 -8.34 1.54
C ALA A 159 1.76 -7.89 1.21
N ASN A 160 2.28 -8.28 0.04
CA ASN A 160 3.61 -7.90 -0.42
C ASN A 160 3.76 -6.39 -0.65
N ASP A 161 2.72 -5.72 -1.14
CA ASP A 161 2.72 -4.27 -1.31
C ASP A 161 2.79 -3.56 0.05
N GLN A 162 2.02 -4.03 1.03
CA GLN A 162 2.10 -3.49 2.39
C GLN A 162 3.46 -3.77 3.06
N MET A 163 4.08 -4.92 2.80
CA MET A 163 5.45 -5.19 3.27
C MET A 163 6.47 -4.19 2.71
N LYS A 164 6.33 -3.75 1.44
CA LYS A 164 7.18 -2.68 0.88
C LYS A 164 6.99 -1.37 1.63
N ARG A 165 5.75 -1.01 1.92
CA ARG A 165 5.44 0.21 2.69
C ARG A 165 6.00 0.16 4.11
N LEU A 166 5.84 -0.96 4.81
CA LEU A 166 6.40 -1.15 6.15
C LEU A 166 7.93 -1.07 6.14
N ARG A 167 8.61 -1.62 5.11
CA ARG A 167 10.07 -1.47 4.95
C ARG A 167 10.47 -0.01 4.82
N ASN A 168 9.82 0.73 3.95
CA ASN A 168 10.11 2.16 3.76
C ASN A 168 9.86 2.95 5.03
N LEU A 169 8.76 2.65 5.74
CA LEU A 169 8.38 3.35 6.96
C LEU A 169 9.31 3.05 8.15
N LEU A 170 9.72 1.77 8.30
CA LEU A 170 10.40 1.30 9.50
C LEU A 170 11.92 1.11 9.33
N LYS A 171 12.48 1.44 8.17
CA LYS A 171 13.93 1.31 7.92
C LYS A 171 14.77 2.17 8.87
N SER A 172 14.25 3.32 9.28
CA SER A 172 14.92 4.26 10.20
C SER A 172 14.62 3.97 11.68
N TYR A 173 13.73 3.02 11.98
CA TYR A 173 13.31 2.71 13.35
C TYR A 173 13.30 1.19 13.60
N PRO A 174 14.48 0.58 13.87
CA PRO A 174 14.65 -0.88 13.92
C PRO A 174 14.03 -1.54 15.17
N GLU A 175 13.57 -0.79 16.16
CA GLU A 175 12.93 -1.31 17.37
C GLU A 175 11.56 -1.93 17.07
N ILE A 176 10.84 -1.42 16.07
CA ILE A 176 9.55 -1.99 15.65
C ILE A 176 9.81 -3.10 14.62
N THR A 177 9.48 -4.32 14.97
CA THR A 177 9.66 -5.51 14.12
C THR A 177 8.39 -5.85 13.35
N PHE A 178 8.56 -6.37 12.15
CA PHE A 178 7.44 -6.76 11.29
C PHE A 178 7.80 -7.98 10.45
N GLY A 179 6.79 -8.68 9.94
CA GLY A 179 7.00 -9.85 9.09
C GLY A 179 5.72 -10.34 8.43
N VAL A 180 5.87 -11.16 7.39
CA VAL A 180 4.75 -11.79 6.69
C VAL A 180 4.69 -13.28 7.01
N TYR A 181 3.51 -13.75 7.40
CA TYR A 181 3.23 -15.16 7.65
C TYR A 181 2.14 -15.65 6.71
N ASN A 182 2.53 -16.36 5.68
CA ASN A 182 1.63 -16.98 4.71
C ASN A 182 2.20 -18.31 4.18
N SER A 183 1.60 -18.88 3.14
CA SER A 183 2.05 -20.15 2.56
C SER A 183 3.47 -20.10 1.99
N SER A 184 3.96 -18.94 1.56
CA SER A 184 5.31 -18.78 1.00
C SER A 184 6.39 -18.57 2.06
N THR A 185 6.02 -18.27 3.32
CA THR A 185 6.97 -18.03 4.41
C THR A 185 7.73 -19.31 4.74
N LYS A 186 9.07 -19.26 4.63
CA LYS A 186 9.96 -20.40 4.84
C LYS A 186 10.06 -20.76 6.32
N GLN A 187 10.43 -22.02 6.59
CA GLN A 187 10.55 -22.51 7.95
C GLN A 187 11.75 -21.88 8.65
N ASN A 188 12.94 -21.99 8.09
CA ASN A 188 14.18 -21.50 8.68
C ASN A 188 14.64 -20.18 8.06
N GLU A 189 15.54 -19.48 8.76
CA GLU A 189 16.02 -18.15 8.40
C GLU A 189 16.84 -18.15 7.10
N GLN A 190 17.68 -19.16 6.88
CA GLN A 190 18.53 -19.21 5.67
C GLN A 190 17.71 -19.29 4.41
N ASP A 191 16.70 -20.16 4.38
CA ASP A 191 15.77 -20.29 3.27
C ASP A 191 14.92 -19.03 3.11
N GLY A 192 14.53 -18.39 4.24
CA GLY A 192 13.82 -17.11 4.25
C GLY A 192 14.60 -16.00 3.56
N ILE A 193 15.88 -15.84 3.92
CA ILE A 193 16.78 -14.84 3.31
C ILE A 193 17.03 -15.17 1.82
N ALA A 194 17.22 -16.44 1.48
CA ALA A 194 17.43 -16.86 0.10
C ALA A 194 16.20 -16.56 -0.78
N GLU A 195 15.01 -16.85 -0.28
CA GLU A 195 13.74 -16.54 -0.98
C GLU A 195 13.53 -15.03 -1.10
N TYR A 196 13.81 -14.27 -0.05
CA TYR A 196 13.75 -12.81 -0.06
C TYR A 196 14.59 -12.21 -1.19
N GLY A 197 15.85 -12.66 -1.33
CA GLY A 197 16.76 -12.18 -2.38
C GLY A 197 16.34 -12.56 -3.81
N LYS A 198 15.50 -13.60 -3.99
CA LYS A 198 14.90 -13.90 -5.30
C LYS A 198 13.80 -12.93 -5.68
N VAL A 199 12.98 -12.55 -4.69
CA VAL A 199 11.80 -11.68 -4.88
C VAL A 199 12.21 -10.20 -4.94
N TYR A 200 13.12 -9.77 -4.05
CA TYR A 200 13.52 -8.38 -3.92
C TYR A 200 14.93 -8.14 -4.43
N LYS A 201 15.04 -7.26 -5.43
CA LYS A 201 16.30 -6.91 -6.09
C LYS A 201 16.45 -5.40 -6.15
N ASP A 202 17.69 -4.92 -6.13
CA ASP A 202 18.02 -3.53 -6.39
C ASP A 202 17.86 -3.16 -7.87
N ALA A 203 18.10 -1.88 -8.21
CA ALA A 203 18.04 -1.37 -9.59
C ALA A 203 19.02 -2.07 -10.55
N ASN A 204 20.06 -2.72 -10.02
CA ASN A 204 21.07 -3.47 -10.78
C ASN A 204 20.76 -5.00 -10.85
N GLY A 205 19.61 -5.43 -10.34
CA GLY A 205 19.20 -6.83 -10.30
C GLY A 205 19.88 -7.66 -9.19
N ARG A 206 20.59 -7.05 -8.24
CA ARG A 206 21.25 -7.74 -7.14
C ARG A 206 20.24 -8.05 -6.03
N PRO A 207 20.33 -9.27 -5.41
CA PRO A 207 19.45 -9.62 -4.30
C PRO A 207 19.56 -8.63 -3.15
N LEU A 208 18.41 -8.15 -2.67
CA LEU A 208 18.33 -7.36 -1.44
C LEU A 208 18.35 -8.28 -0.22
N LYS A 209 18.80 -7.74 0.91
CA LYS A 209 18.71 -8.41 2.22
C LYS A 209 17.52 -7.85 3.01
N PRO A 210 16.89 -8.66 3.87
CA PRO A 210 15.88 -8.15 4.80
C PRO A 210 16.46 -7.05 5.69
N LEU A 211 15.60 -6.14 6.16
CA LEU A 211 15.96 -5.18 7.20
C LEU A 211 16.23 -5.92 8.53
N LYS A 212 16.97 -5.27 9.43
CA LYS A 212 17.27 -5.85 10.77
C LYS A 212 16.02 -6.18 11.59
N ASN A 213 14.95 -5.43 11.37
CA ASN A 213 13.66 -5.56 12.02
C ASN A 213 12.61 -6.30 11.18
N GLU A 214 13.00 -6.85 10.02
CA GLU A 214 12.12 -7.66 9.19
C GLU A 214 12.35 -9.16 9.44
N ILE A 215 11.35 -9.83 9.97
CA ILE A 215 11.38 -11.26 10.29
C ILE A 215 10.86 -12.06 9.11
N VAL A 216 11.69 -12.98 8.57
CA VAL A 216 11.45 -13.64 7.29
C VAL A 216 11.18 -15.14 7.38
N SER A 217 11.21 -15.73 8.58
CA SER A 217 11.00 -17.16 8.75
C SER A 217 10.05 -17.48 9.91
N ARG A 218 9.43 -18.66 9.82
CA ARG A 218 8.50 -19.15 10.86
C ARG A 218 9.21 -19.41 12.19
N ASP A 219 10.42 -19.98 12.16
CA ASP A 219 11.19 -20.25 13.36
C ASP A 219 11.58 -18.98 14.10
N GLN A 220 11.93 -17.90 13.35
CA GLN A 220 12.17 -16.60 13.95
C GLN A 220 10.91 -16.04 14.59
N MET A 221 9.75 -16.10 13.90
CA MET A 221 8.48 -15.60 14.42
C MET A 221 7.99 -16.36 15.64
N GLN A 222 8.28 -17.67 15.75
CA GLN A 222 7.95 -18.46 16.92
C GLN A 222 8.80 -18.10 18.15
N LYS A 223 10.09 -17.79 17.92
CA LYS A 223 11.02 -17.42 19.00
C LYS A 223 10.83 -15.97 19.43
N THR A 224 10.65 -15.10 18.46
CA THR A 224 10.56 -13.64 18.63
C THR A 224 9.44 -13.12 17.74
N PRO A 225 8.18 -13.18 18.18
CA PRO A 225 7.06 -12.70 17.39
C PRO A 225 7.21 -11.22 17.00
N PRO A 226 6.94 -10.84 15.73
CA PRO A 226 7.01 -9.46 15.30
C PRO A 226 5.90 -8.61 15.93
N HIS A 227 6.13 -7.32 16.07
CA HIS A 227 5.09 -6.39 16.52
C HIS A 227 3.95 -6.26 15.49
N ILE A 228 4.28 -6.26 14.19
CA ILE A 228 3.31 -6.21 13.09
C ILE A 228 3.42 -7.50 12.28
N LEU A 229 2.35 -8.29 12.27
CA LEU A 229 2.23 -9.52 11.49
C LEU A 229 1.32 -9.30 10.29
N VAL A 230 1.82 -9.50 9.09
CA VAL A 230 1.05 -9.45 7.85
C VAL A 230 0.71 -10.88 7.43
N THR A 231 -0.55 -11.13 7.05
CA THR A 231 -1.01 -12.47 6.65
C THR A 231 -2.15 -12.39 5.62
N ASN A 232 -2.56 -13.53 5.09
CA ASN A 232 -3.69 -13.67 4.19
C ASN A 232 -4.61 -14.82 4.63
#